data_e6d69c35c9ac240488a373c1eea126db
#
_entry.id   e6d69c35c9ac240488a373c1eea126db
#
_cell.length_a   1.000
_cell.length_b   1.000
_cell.length_c   1.000
_cell.angle_alpha   90.00
_cell.angle_beta   90.00
_cell.angle_gamma   90.00
#
_symmetry.space_group_name_H-M   'P 1'
#
loop_
_entity.id
_entity.type
_entity.pdbx_description
1 polymer ?
#
loop_
_entity_poly.entity_id
_entity_poly.type
_entity_poly.pdbx_seq_one_letter_code
_entity_poly.pdbx_strand_id
1 'polypeptide(L)'
;MDGAPKIAGLVITADVLTFVSGIDEFKGAWRAIGRIAPERLSALRRIATIESAASSTRIEGAKLTDREVEQLLSNLDIKSFTSRDEQEVAGYAATMETVFTSWEAIDLTENHVRQLHRDLLKYSPKDERHRGEYKTLPNDVAAFDADGKNLGVVFETTTPFSTPGQMAALIAWTAKALSDQAMHPLIIIAVFVVSFLAIHPFQDGNGRLSRVLTTLLLLRSGYAYVPYSSLESVVEQSKERYYIALRQTQGTIRTAKPDWQPWLVYFLEVLTEQKSRLEKKIARERILLGDLPELSVQILELCRERGHVTISDIAKTTGASRNTIKDHVTALVNKAHLVRHGAGRGTWYALS
;
A
#
# COMPACT_ATOMS: atom_id res chain seq x y z
N MET A 1 -10.32 28.14 -14.94
CA MET A 1 -9.63 26.85 -14.76
C MET A 1 -10.68 25.75 -14.77
N ASP A 2 -11.12 25.38 -15.94
CA ASP A 2 -12.05 24.26 -16.11
C ASP A 2 -11.26 22.95 -15.92
N GLY A 3 -11.64 22.15 -14.90
CA GLY A 3 -11.05 20.85 -14.62
C GLY A 3 -10.58 20.62 -13.18
N ALA A 4 -10.44 21.67 -12.36
CA ALA A 4 -10.13 21.48 -10.93
C ALA A 4 -11.36 20.96 -10.15
N PRO A 5 -11.17 20.11 -9.12
CA PRO A 5 -12.26 19.63 -8.29
C PRO A 5 -13.06 20.76 -7.63
N LYS A 6 -14.38 20.70 -7.72
CA LYS A 6 -15.28 21.66 -7.06
C LYS A 6 -15.59 21.16 -5.67
N ILE A 7 -14.94 21.71 -4.64
CA ILE A 7 -15.11 21.28 -3.24
C ILE A 7 -16.35 21.87 -2.55
N ALA A 8 -17.19 22.64 -3.25
CA ALA A 8 -18.33 23.35 -2.70
C ALA A 8 -19.39 22.45 -2.03
N GLY A 9 -19.43 21.17 -2.30
CA GLY A 9 -20.33 20.18 -1.67
C GLY A 9 -19.70 19.35 -0.56
N LEU A 10 -18.41 19.59 -0.26
CA LEU A 10 -17.68 18.81 0.73
C LEU A 10 -18.06 19.24 2.15
N VAL A 11 -18.52 18.29 2.95
CA VAL A 11 -18.93 18.52 4.35
C VAL A 11 -18.05 17.69 5.28
N ILE A 12 -17.55 18.32 6.33
CA ILE A 12 -16.80 17.64 7.40
C ILE A 12 -17.79 17.25 8.50
N THR A 13 -18.22 16.00 8.48
CA THR A 13 -19.12 15.43 9.50
C THR A 13 -18.35 14.98 10.75
N ALA A 14 -19.07 14.70 11.83
CA ALA A 14 -18.47 14.12 13.04
C ALA A 14 -17.75 12.78 12.76
N ASP A 15 -18.33 11.95 11.89
CA ASP A 15 -17.71 10.67 11.50
C ASP A 15 -16.39 10.89 10.75
N VAL A 16 -16.35 11.84 9.81
CA VAL A 16 -15.12 12.22 9.09
C VAL A 16 -14.04 12.66 10.07
N LEU A 17 -14.38 13.50 11.07
CA LEU A 17 -13.43 13.93 12.11
C LEU A 17 -12.95 12.76 12.96
N THR A 18 -13.82 11.83 13.32
CA THR A 18 -13.48 10.64 14.09
C THR A 18 -12.49 9.74 13.33
N PHE A 19 -12.74 9.48 12.05
CA PHE A 19 -11.81 8.71 11.21
C PHE A 19 -10.46 9.40 11.09
N VAL A 20 -10.45 10.68 10.74
CA VAL A 20 -9.22 11.46 10.56
C VAL A 20 -8.39 11.47 11.83
N SER A 21 -9.01 11.76 12.97
CA SER A 21 -8.29 11.81 14.25
C SER A 21 -7.71 10.44 14.64
N GLY A 22 -8.44 9.35 14.47
CA GLY A 22 -7.95 8.00 14.78
C GLY A 22 -6.83 7.51 13.85
N ILE A 23 -6.84 7.95 12.58
CA ILE A 23 -5.76 7.67 11.63
C ILE A 23 -4.50 8.48 11.98
N ASP A 24 -4.67 9.76 12.34
CA ASP A 24 -3.56 10.64 12.70
C ASP A 24 -2.93 10.28 14.06
N GLU A 25 -3.73 9.86 15.03
CA GLU A 25 -3.24 9.30 16.29
C GLU A 25 -2.28 8.12 16.02
N PHE A 26 -2.69 7.21 15.15
CA PHE A 26 -1.82 6.08 14.78
C PHE A 26 -0.58 6.52 13.99
N LYS A 27 -0.70 7.50 13.09
CA LYS A 27 0.45 8.11 12.41
C LYS A 27 1.47 8.68 13.41
N GLY A 28 1.00 9.33 14.47
CA GLY A 28 1.85 9.83 15.57
C GLY A 28 2.48 8.69 16.36
N ALA A 29 1.69 7.69 16.75
CA ALA A 29 2.14 6.50 17.47
C ALA A 29 3.16 5.70 16.67
N TRP A 30 2.97 5.56 15.33
CA TRP A 30 3.90 4.88 14.44
C TRP A 30 5.32 5.45 14.50
N ARG A 31 5.46 6.77 14.54
CA ARG A 31 6.76 7.44 14.68
C ARG A 31 7.45 7.08 16.00
N ALA A 32 6.69 6.88 17.06
CA ALA A 32 7.21 6.46 18.36
C ALA A 32 7.51 4.95 18.45
N ILE A 33 6.88 4.13 17.57
CA ILE A 33 7.09 2.69 17.49
C ILE A 33 8.47 2.33 16.86
N GLY A 34 9.31 3.28 16.50
CA GLY A 34 10.63 3.17 15.84
C GLY A 34 11.63 2.16 16.41
N ARG A 35 11.16 1.21 17.24
CA ARG A 35 11.91 0.08 17.81
C ARG A 35 11.49 -1.29 17.25
N ILE A 36 10.65 -1.33 16.20
CA ILE A 36 10.42 -2.61 15.51
C ILE A 36 11.68 -2.91 14.71
N ALA A 37 12.23 -4.09 14.94
CA ALA A 37 13.43 -4.53 14.25
C ALA A 37 13.29 -4.44 12.72
N PRO A 38 14.31 -3.94 12.01
CA PRO A 38 14.27 -3.72 10.56
C PRO A 38 13.83 -4.93 9.74
N GLU A 39 14.22 -6.15 10.16
CA GLU A 39 13.88 -7.39 9.46
C GLU A 39 12.40 -7.72 9.58
N ARG A 40 11.77 -7.37 10.72
CA ARG A 40 10.32 -7.56 10.90
C ARG A 40 9.54 -6.56 10.08
N LEU A 41 10.00 -5.32 10.01
CA LEU A 41 9.44 -4.33 9.08
C LEU A 41 9.59 -4.80 7.64
N SER A 42 10.73 -5.36 7.27
CA SER A 42 10.96 -5.95 5.95
C SER A 42 10.01 -7.11 5.66
N ALA A 43 9.81 -8.03 6.62
CA ALA A 43 8.86 -9.13 6.49
C ALA A 43 7.41 -8.65 6.37
N LEU A 44 6.98 -7.70 7.20
CA LEU A 44 5.65 -7.10 7.12
C LEU A 44 5.42 -6.42 5.77
N ARG A 45 6.42 -5.66 5.29
CA ARG A 45 6.37 -5.00 3.99
C ARG A 45 6.26 -6.02 2.85
N ARG A 46 7.07 -7.10 2.88
CA ARG A 46 7.00 -8.16 1.86
C ARG A 46 5.60 -8.79 1.80
N ILE A 47 5.04 -9.17 2.95
CA ILE A 47 3.68 -9.74 3.03
C ILE A 47 2.65 -8.74 2.48
N ALA A 48 2.71 -7.48 2.93
CA ALA A 48 1.80 -6.45 2.47
C ALA A 48 1.92 -6.20 0.95
N THR A 49 3.13 -6.27 0.37
CA THR A 49 3.35 -6.12 -1.08
C THR A 49 2.70 -7.27 -1.85
N ILE A 50 2.83 -8.52 -1.37
CA ILE A 50 2.18 -9.68 -1.99
C ILE A 50 0.66 -9.53 -1.93
N GLU A 51 0.10 -9.23 -0.74
CA GLU A 51 -1.33 -8.97 -0.55
C GLU A 51 -1.83 -7.83 -1.46
N SER A 52 -1.07 -6.73 -1.58
CA SER A 52 -1.42 -5.57 -2.40
C SER A 52 -1.43 -5.88 -3.89
N ALA A 53 -0.39 -6.55 -4.39
CA ALA A 53 -0.30 -6.91 -5.81
C ALA A 53 -1.41 -7.90 -6.21
N ALA A 54 -1.66 -8.90 -5.38
CA ALA A 54 -2.73 -9.86 -5.59
C ALA A 54 -4.11 -9.20 -5.56
N SER A 55 -4.42 -8.45 -4.49
CA SER A 55 -5.74 -7.82 -4.31
C SER A 55 -6.01 -6.75 -5.35
N SER A 56 -5.00 -5.91 -5.68
CA SER A 56 -5.17 -4.85 -6.69
C SER A 56 -5.53 -5.40 -8.07
N THR A 57 -4.92 -6.50 -8.46
CA THR A 57 -5.22 -7.14 -9.74
C THR A 57 -6.54 -7.93 -9.71
N ARG A 58 -6.89 -8.58 -8.58
CA ARG A 58 -8.21 -9.25 -8.41
C ARG A 58 -9.40 -8.28 -8.39
N ILE A 59 -9.21 -7.05 -7.90
CA ILE A 59 -10.22 -6.00 -8.04
C ILE A 59 -10.56 -5.78 -9.53
N GLU A 60 -9.55 -5.82 -10.41
CA GLU A 60 -9.71 -5.64 -11.87
C GLU A 60 -10.03 -6.95 -12.61
N GLY A 61 -10.16 -8.10 -11.92
CA GLY A 61 -10.62 -9.36 -12.50
C GLY A 61 -9.56 -10.46 -12.68
N ALA A 62 -8.30 -10.24 -12.29
CA ALA A 62 -7.29 -11.30 -12.26
C ALA A 62 -7.67 -12.41 -11.25
N LYS A 63 -7.12 -13.62 -11.45
CA LYS A 63 -7.53 -14.81 -10.69
C LYS A 63 -6.43 -15.42 -9.81
N LEU A 64 -5.22 -14.80 -9.78
CA LEU A 64 -4.11 -15.34 -9.01
C LEU A 64 -4.38 -15.24 -7.50
N THR A 65 -4.12 -16.33 -6.78
CA THR A 65 -4.11 -16.39 -5.32
C THR A 65 -2.86 -15.74 -4.73
N ASP A 66 -2.88 -15.35 -3.47
CA ASP A 66 -1.71 -14.77 -2.79
C ASP A 66 -0.50 -15.71 -2.84
N ARG A 67 -0.71 -17.04 -2.75
CA ARG A 67 0.35 -18.03 -2.84
C ARG A 67 0.99 -18.08 -4.24
N GLU A 68 0.19 -18.02 -5.30
CA GLU A 68 0.70 -17.97 -6.68
C GLU A 68 1.47 -16.65 -6.91
N VAL A 69 0.97 -15.54 -6.36
CA VAL A 69 1.66 -14.24 -6.40
C VAL A 69 2.98 -14.30 -5.63
N GLU A 70 3.02 -14.91 -4.45
CA GLU A 70 4.26 -15.09 -3.69
C GLU A 70 5.29 -15.92 -4.48
N GLN A 71 4.87 -17.02 -5.09
CA GLN A 71 5.74 -17.84 -5.94
C GLN A 71 6.25 -17.06 -7.16
N LEU A 72 5.38 -16.32 -7.83
CA LEU A 72 5.74 -15.48 -8.97
C LEU A 72 6.79 -14.43 -8.58
N LEU A 73 6.55 -13.68 -7.50
CA LEU A 73 7.45 -12.60 -7.05
C LEU A 73 8.78 -13.14 -6.48
N SER A 74 8.81 -14.39 -5.99
CA SER A 74 10.05 -15.02 -5.50
C SER A 74 10.93 -15.58 -6.63
N ASN A 75 10.37 -15.84 -7.81
CA ASN A 75 11.02 -16.47 -8.95
C ASN A 75 10.94 -15.60 -10.21
N LEU A 76 10.99 -14.27 -10.07
CA LEU A 76 10.85 -13.32 -11.18
C LEU A 76 11.98 -13.49 -12.21
N ASP A 77 11.84 -14.45 -13.11
CA ASP A 77 12.55 -14.46 -14.38
C ASP A 77 11.66 -13.78 -15.43
N ILE A 78 12.05 -12.56 -15.82
CA ILE A 78 11.31 -11.63 -16.69
C ILE A 78 10.93 -12.26 -18.05
N LYS A 79 11.53 -13.37 -18.42
CA LYS A 79 11.31 -14.03 -19.71
C LYS A 79 10.20 -15.09 -19.70
N SER A 80 9.54 -15.36 -18.59
CA SER A 80 8.68 -16.53 -18.42
C SER A 80 7.25 -16.27 -17.92
N PHE A 81 6.71 -15.06 -18.07
CA PHE A 81 5.29 -14.85 -17.76
C PHE A 81 4.40 -15.67 -18.69
N THR A 82 3.54 -16.51 -18.10
CA THR A 82 2.66 -17.42 -18.83
C THR A 82 1.28 -16.81 -19.07
N SER A 83 0.91 -15.77 -18.31
CA SER A 83 -0.40 -15.13 -18.40
C SER A 83 -0.32 -13.61 -18.26
N ARG A 84 -1.39 -12.92 -18.68
CA ARG A 84 -1.57 -11.49 -18.47
C ARG A 84 -1.66 -11.17 -16.97
N ASP A 85 -2.34 -11.99 -16.20
CA ASP A 85 -2.50 -11.80 -14.76
C ASP A 85 -1.11 -11.75 -14.07
N GLU A 86 -0.18 -12.63 -14.46
CA GLU A 86 1.20 -12.61 -13.96
C GLU A 86 1.94 -11.32 -14.33
N GLN A 87 1.77 -10.84 -15.56
CA GLN A 87 2.38 -9.58 -16.03
C GLN A 87 1.85 -8.38 -15.23
N GLU A 88 0.56 -8.34 -14.97
CA GLU A 88 -0.11 -7.28 -14.22
C GLU A 88 0.30 -7.27 -12.75
N VAL A 89 0.40 -8.44 -12.11
CA VAL A 89 0.87 -8.61 -10.74
C VAL A 89 2.32 -8.16 -10.60
N ALA A 90 3.19 -8.64 -11.50
CA ALA A 90 4.61 -8.27 -11.48
C ALA A 90 4.82 -6.77 -11.73
N GLY A 91 4.06 -6.17 -12.65
CA GLY A 91 4.08 -4.73 -12.91
C GLY A 91 3.64 -3.92 -11.70
N TYR A 92 2.55 -4.33 -11.06
CA TYR A 92 2.05 -3.68 -9.85
C TYR A 92 3.07 -3.75 -8.71
N ALA A 93 3.57 -4.94 -8.40
CA ALA A 93 4.54 -5.14 -7.32
C ALA A 93 5.83 -4.32 -7.55
N ALA A 94 6.35 -4.30 -8.77
CA ALA A 94 7.53 -3.51 -9.11
C ALA A 94 7.29 -1.99 -8.99
N THR A 95 6.10 -1.52 -9.38
CA THR A 95 5.73 -0.09 -9.26
C THR A 95 5.57 0.29 -7.79
N MET A 96 4.95 -0.56 -6.96
CA MET A 96 4.84 -0.35 -5.52
C MET A 96 6.21 -0.31 -4.84
N GLU A 97 7.13 -1.19 -5.24
CA GLU A 97 8.51 -1.17 -4.72
C GLU A 97 9.23 0.13 -5.06
N THR A 98 9.07 0.63 -6.29
CA THR A 98 9.59 1.95 -6.69
C THR A 98 9.02 3.06 -5.81
N VAL A 99 7.71 3.04 -5.54
CA VAL A 99 7.07 4.03 -4.66
C VAL A 99 7.63 3.91 -3.23
N PHE A 100 7.72 2.70 -2.68
CA PHE A 100 8.19 2.51 -1.30
C PHE A 100 9.66 2.92 -1.09
N THR A 101 10.50 2.78 -2.10
CA THR A 101 11.93 3.10 -2.01
C THR A 101 12.25 4.55 -2.38
N SER A 102 11.40 5.19 -3.18
CA SER A 102 11.73 6.47 -3.82
C SER A 102 10.64 7.55 -3.69
N TRP A 103 9.62 7.36 -2.83
CA TRP A 103 8.49 8.28 -2.71
C TRP A 103 8.88 9.74 -2.41
N GLU A 104 10.00 9.96 -1.73
CA GLU A 104 10.51 11.31 -1.43
C GLU A 104 10.92 12.07 -2.71
N ALA A 105 11.45 11.35 -3.70
CA ALA A 105 11.87 11.88 -4.98
C ALA A 105 10.75 11.92 -6.04
N ILE A 106 9.60 11.28 -5.77
CA ILE A 106 8.48 11.23 -6.73
C ILE A 106 7.45 12.30 -6.38
N ASP A 107 7.54 13.47 -7.02
CA ASP A 107 6.52 14.51 -6.88
C ASP A 107 5.25 14.16 -7.66
N LEU A 108 4.11 14.72 -7.22
CA LEU A 108 2.87 14.60 -7.98
C LEU A 108 2.90 15.51 -9.21
N THR A 109 3.44 14.99 -10.30
CA THR A 109 3.52 15.67 -11.62
C THR A 109 2.95 14.78 -12.71
N GLU A 110 2.53 15.36 -13.83
CA GLU A 110 2.06 14.56 -14.98
C GLU A 110 3.13 13.58 -15.46
N ASN A 111 4.39 14.00 -15.48
CA ASN A 111 5.49 13.14 -15.90
C ASN A 111 5.65 11.92 -14.98
N HIS A 112 5.62 12.10 -13.65
CA HIS A 112 5.70 11.00 -12.71
C HIS A 112 4.47 10.09 -12.77
N VAL A 113 3.26 10.65 -12.92
CA VAL A 113 2.03 9.84 -13.10
C VAL A 113 2.14 8.96 -14.35
N ARG A 114 2.60 9.53 -15.47
CA ARG A 114 2.82 8.79 -16.72
C ARG A 114 3.97 7.78 -16.61
N GLN A 115 5.03 8.09 -15.85
CA GLN A 115 6.12 7.16 -15.58
C GLN A 115 5.63 5.96 -14.75
N LEU A 116 4.92 6.21 -13.65
CA LEU A 116 4.34 5.13 -12.82
C LEU A 116 3.38 4.24 -13.63
N HIS A 117 2.62 4.83 -14.56
CA HIS A 117 1.80 4.04 -15.49
C HIS A 117 2.63 3.18 -16.45
N ARG A 118 3.76 3.71 -16.98
CA ARG A 118 4.69 2.90 -17.80
C ARG A 118 5.25 1.74 -17.01
N ASP A 119 5.66 1.98 -15.76
CA ASP A 119 6.22 0.96 -14.90
C ASP A 119 5.19 -0.10 -14.53
N LEU A 120 3.95 0.31 -14.28
CA LEU A 120 2.81 -0.57 -14.01
C LEU A 120 2.56 -1.58 -15.14
N LEU A 121 2.69 -1.15 -16.39
CA LEU A 121 2.39 -1.95 -17.57
C LEU A 121 3.65 -2.48 -18.28
N LYS A 122 4.84 -2.35 -17.66
CA LYS A 122 6.13 -2.65 -18.33
C LYS A 122 6.25 -4.10 -18.81
N TYR A 123 5.56 -5.03 -18.18
CA TYR A 123 5.61 -6.45 -18.51
C TYR A 123 4.49 -6.90 -19.46
N SER A 124 3.59 -6.00 -19.86
CA SER A 124 2.51 -6.29 -20.79
C SER A 124 2.86 -5.84 -22.22
N PRO A 125 3.21 -6.75 -23.14
CA PRO A 125 3.49 -6.41 -24.54
C PRO A 125 2.28 -5.82 -25.26
N LYS A 126 1.08 -6.24 -24.87
CA LYS A 126 -0.19 -5.74 -25.42
C LYS A 126 -0.34 -4.23 -25.22
N ASP A 127 0.17 -3.71 -24.11
CA ASP A 127 0.00 -2.33 -23.67
C ASP A 127 1.16 -1.41 -24.11
N GLU A 128 2.14 -1.94 -24.84
CA GLU A 128 3.36 -1.22 -25.22
C GLU A 128 3.11 0.11 -25.93
N ARG A 129 2.06 0.18 -26.76
CA ARG A 129 1.75 1.37 -27.56
C ARG A 129 1.15 2.52 -26.78
N HIS A 130 0.52 2.25 -25.62
CA HIS A 130 -0.21 3.27 -24.86
C HIS A 130 0.26 3.39 -23.38
N ARG A 131 1.20 2.56 -22.95
CA ARG A 131 1.73 2.68 -21.59
C ARG A 131 2.44 4.03 -21.37
N GLY A 132 2.00 4.77 -20.36
CA GLY A 132 2.49 6.10 -20.06
C GLY A 132 1.92 7.21 -20.96
N GLU A 133 1.00 6.89 -21.88
CA GLU A 133 0.33 7.86 -22.71
C GLU A 133 -1.13 8.01 -22.33
N TYR A 134 -1.63 9.25 -22.35
CA TYR A 134 -3.05 9.48 -22.13
C TYR A 134 -3.86 8.84 -23.25
N LYS A 135 -5.07 8.45 -22.91
CA LYS A 135 -5.99 7.78 -23.83
C LYS A 135 -6.26 8.60 -25.10
N THR A 136 -6.34 7.91 -26.21
CA THR A 136 -6.70 8.47 -27.51
C THR A 136 -8.11 8.03 -27.95
N LEU A 137 -8.66 7.00 -27.30
CA LEU A 137 -10.01 6.49 -27.53
C LEU A 137 -10.85 6.65 -26.25
N PRO A 138 -12.17 6.83 -26.37
CA PRO A 138 -13.08 6.76 -25.23
C PRO A 138 -12.91 5.43 -24.47
N ASN A 139 -12.98 5.49 -23.15
CA ASN A 139 -12.84 4.33 -22.27
C ASN A 139 -13.86 4.38 -21.13
N ASP A 140 -15.11 4.66 -21.46
CA ASP A 140 -16.20 4.75 -20.48
C ASP A 140 -16.37 3.45 -19.70
N VAL A 141 -16.74 3.59 -18.43
CA VAL A 141 -16.92 2.44 -17.54
C VAL A 141 -18.27 1.80 -17.86
N ALA A 142 -18.25 0.58 -18.37
CA ALA A 142 -19.43 -0.21 -18.66
C ALA A 142 -19.69 -1.27 -17.58
N ALA A 143 -20.97 -1.61 -17.38
CA ALA A 143 -21.35 -2.78 -16.59
C ALA A 143 -21.50 -4.00 -17.50
N PHE A 144 -21.15 -5.16 -16.96
CA PHE A 144 -21.34 -6.46 -17.61
C PHE A 144 -22.12 -7.37 -16.64
N ASP A 145 -23.00 -8.22 -17.18
CA ASP A 145 -23.66 -9.26 -16.40
C ASP A 145 -22.72 -10.45 -16.13
N ALA A 146 -23.25 -11.47 -15.44
CA ALA A 146 -22.50 -12.68 -15.12
C ALA A 146 -22.03 -13.46 -16.36
N ASP A 147 -22.71 -13.29 -17.49
CA ASP A 147 -22.42 -13.95 -18.78
C ASP A 147 -21.51 -13.09 -19.68
N GLY A 148 -21.04 -11.93 -19.15
CA GLY A 148 -20.16 -11.02 -19.88
C GLY A 148 -20.84 -10.11 -20.90
N LYS A 149 -22.18 -10.03 -20.90
CA LYS A 149 -22.95 -9.16 -21.80
C LYS A 149 -22.88 -7.72 -21.26
N ASN A 150 -22.58 -6.78 -22.13
CA ASN A 150 -22.55 -5.36 -21.81
C ASN A 150 -23.97 -4.85 -21.49
N LEU A 151 -24.14 -4.34 -20.26
CA LEU A 151 -25.40 -3.77 -19.75
C LEU A 151 -25.52 -2.26 -19.99
N GLY A 152 -24.49 -1.64 -20.58
CA GLY A 152 -24.43 -0.22 -20.86
C GLY A 152 -23.36 0.53 -20.10
N VAL A 153 -23.20 1.82 -20.41
CA VAL A 153 -22.26 2.72 -19.75
C VAL A 153 -22.79 3.09 -18.37
N VAL A 154 -21.99 2.81 -17.34
CA VAL A 154 -22.30 3.14 -15.94
C VAL A 154 -21.82 4.54 -15.61
N PHE A 155 -20.67 4.93 -16.19
CA PHE A 155 -20.05 6.24 -15.99
C PHE A 155 -19.29 6.66 -17.24
N GLU A 156 -19.63 7.84 -17.77
CA GLU A 156 -18.89 8.47 -18.87
C GLU A 156 -17.64 9.14 -18.32
N THR A 157 -16.48 8.72 -18.79
CA THR A 157 -15.20 9.31 -18.41
C THR A 157 -14.94 10.63 -19.14
N THR A 158 -13.86 11.32 -18.80
CA THR A 158 -13.44 12.50 -19.55
C THR A 158 -13.06 12.11 -20.99
N THR A 159 -13.45 12.93 -21.97
CA THR A 159 -13.07 12.68 -23.37
C THR A 159 -11.55 12.69 -23.57
N PRO A 160 -11.01 11.95 -24.55
CA PRO A 160 -9.57 11.98 -24.85
C PRO A 160 -9.02 13.41 -25.05
N PHE A 161 -9.75 14.24 -25.76
CA PHE A 161 -9.36 15.64 -26.00
C PHE A 161 -9.21 16.46 -24.71
N SER A 162 -10.11 16.28 -23.74
CA SER A 162 -10.12 17.06 -22.51
C SER A 162 -9.21 16.46 -21.42
N THR A 163 -8.74 15.21 -21.59
CA THR A 163 -7.98 14.47 -20.59
C THR A 163 -6.70 15.20 -20.15
N PRO A 164 -5.81 15.70 -21.03
CA PRO A 164 -4.59 16.36 -20.61
C PRO A 164 -4.86 17.61 -19.76
N GLY A 165 -5.79 18.45 -20.17
CA GLY A 165 -6.14 19.67 -19.43
C GLY A 165 -6.74 19.39 -18.07
N GLN A 166 -7.60 18.36 -17.95
CA GLN A 166 -8.18 17.98 -16.66
C GLN A 166 -7.14 17.32 -15.73
N MET A 167 -6.22 16.54 -16.25
CA MET A 167 -5.12 15.98 -15.46
C MET A 167 -4.19 17.07 -14.93
N ALA A 168 -3.79 18.01 -15.77
CA ALA A 168 -2.99 19.16 -15.36
C ALA A 168 -3.68 19.97 -14.25
N ALA A 169 -4.98 20.24 -14.41
CA ALA A 169 -5.77 20.96 -13.40
C ALA A 169 -5.89 20.20 -12.09
N LEU A 170 -6.15 18.88 -12.13
CA LEU A 170 -6.24 18.02 -10.94
C LEU A 170 -4.91 17.99 -10.18
N ILE A 171 -3.81 17.79 -10.87
CA ILE A 171 -2.46 17.75 -10.28
C ILE A 171 -2.11 19.10 -9.64
N ALA A 172 -2.31 20.20 -10.37
CA ALA A 172 -2.06 21.55 -9.85
C ALA A 172 -2.91 21.86 -8.62
N TRP A 173 -4.21 21.52 -8.64
CA TRP A 173 -5.10 21.69 -7.51
C TRP A 173 -4.62 20.90 -6.29
N THR A 174 -4.25 19.62 -6.48
CA THR A 174 -3.81 18.74 -5.39
C THR A 174 -2.51 19.25 -4.76
N ALA A 175 -1.52 19.60 -5.60
CA ALA A 175 -0.25 20.12 -5.12
C ALA A 175 -0.44 21.42 -4.32
N LYS A 176 -1.27 22.34 -4.85
CA LYS A 176 -1.60 23.59 -4.16
C LYS A 176 -2.35 23.34 -2.84
N ALA A 177 -3.38 22.50 -2.85
CA ALA A 177 -4.18 22.22 -1.65
C ALA A 177 -3.34 21.58 -0.53
N LEU A 178 -2.40 20.69 -0.86
CA LEU A 178 -1.46 20.10 0.10
C LEU A 178 -0.44 21.13 0.61
N SER A 179 0.11 21.96 -0.25
CA SER A 179 1.09 23.02 0.10
C SER A 179 0.46 24.09 1.00
N ASP A 180 -0.72 24.56 0.64
CA ASP A 180 -1.43 25.60 1.37
C ASP A 180 -2.09 25.08 2.66
N GLN A 181 -2.08 23.75 2.90
CA GLN A 181 -2.81 23.10 3.99
C GLN A 181 -4.29 23.51 4.02
N ALA A 182 -4.89 23.69 2.84
CA ALA A 182 -6.26 24.18 2.68
C ALA A 182 -7.31 23.26 3.33
N MET A 183 -6.99 21.96 3.41
CA MET A 183 -7.80 20.91 4.03
C MET A 183 -6.87 19.83 4.57
N HIS A 184 -7.44 18.94 5.38
CA HIS A 184 -6.70 17.77 5.86
C HIS A 184 -6.18 16.90 4.70
N PRO A 185 -4.91 16.43 4.71
CA PRO A 185 -4.33 15.66 3.59
C PRO A 185 -5.17 14.44 3.17
N LEU A 186 -5.76 13.70 4.09
CA LEU A 186 -6.61 12.54 3.77
C LEU A 186 -7.84 12.93 2.93
N ILE A 187 -8.40 14.12 3.15
CA ILE A 187 -9.53 14.63 2.38
C ILE A 187 -9.07 15.02 0.97
N ILE A 188 -7.94 15.70 0.87
CA ILE A 188 -7.35 16.07 -0.43
C ILE A 188 -7.06 14.82 -1.25
N ILE A 189 -6.47 13.79 -0.64
CA ILE A 189 -6.17 12.51 -1.28
C ILE A 189 -7.46 11.81 -1.74
N ALA A 190 -8.50 11.77 -0.90
CA ALA A 190 -9.79 11.18 -1.28
C ALA A 190 -10.39 11.87 -2.51
N VAL A 191 -10.41 13.22 -2.54
CA VAL A 191 -10.89 14.02 -3.67
C VAL A 191 -10.03 13.76 -4.92
N PHE A 192 -8.71 13.71 -4.78
CA PHE A 192 -7.80 13.40 -5.87
C PHE A 192 -8.12 12.03 -6.50
N VAL A 193 -8.25 10.99 -5.69
CA VAL A 193 -8.43 9.61 -6.18
C VAL A 193 -9.73 9.45 -6.96
N VAL A 194 -10.86 9.93 -6.44
CA VAL A 194 -12.13 9.81 -7.17
C VAL A 194 -12.17 10.69 -8.41
N SER A 195 -11.51 11.86 -8.39
CA SER A 195 -11.40 12.73 -9.55
C SER A 195 -10.51 12.12 -10.64
N PHE A 196 -9.39 11.51 -10.25
CA PHE A 196 -8.53 10.74 -11.16
C PHE A 196 -9.30 9.60 -11.84
N LEU A 197 -10.07 8.84 -11.06
CA LEU A 197 -10.91 7.75 -11.58
C LEU A 197 -12.07 8.28 -12.44
N ALA A 198 -12.57 9.48 -12.22
CA ALA A 198 -13.57 10.11 -13.06
C ALA A 198 -12.99 10.63 -14.40
N ILE A 199 -11.76 11.13 -14.38
CA ILE A 199 -11.02 11.48 -15.60
C ILE A 199 -10.68 10.22 -16.40
N HIS A 200 -10.22 9.17 -15.72
CA HIS A 200 -9.83 7.88 -16.30
C HIS A 200 -8.80 8.03 -17.41
N PRO A 201 -7.61 8.62 -17.10
CA PRO A 201 -6.75 9.25 -18.12
C PRO A 201 -6.07 8.27 -19.08
N PHE A 202 -5.91 7.01 -18.72
CA PHE A 202 -5.19 6.02 -19.53
C PHE A 202 -6.15 5.02 -20.17
N GLN A 203 -5.71 4.34 -21.23
CA GLN A 203 -6.54 3.36 -21.92
C GLN A 203 -6.85 2.13 -21.05
N ASP A 204 -5.90 1.73 -20.19
CA ASP A 204 -6.01 0.66 -19.20
C ASP A 204 -5.22 1.01 -17.93
N GLY A 205 -5.39 0.26 -16.85
CA GLY A 205 -4.58 0.39 -15.62
C GLY A 205 -4.96 1.53 -14.68
N ASN A 206 -6.02 2.31 -14.96
CA ASN A 206 -6.41 3.46 -14.13
C ASN A 206 -6.74 3.08 -12.68
N GLY A 207 -7.46 1.99 -12.46
CA GLY A 207 -7.78 1.51 -11.11
C GLY A 207 -6.52 1.12 -10.33
N ARG A 208 -5.63 0.35 -10.93
CA ARG A 208 -4.35 -0.05 -10.32
C ARG A 208 -3.47 1.17 -10.04
N LEU A 209 -3.33 2.08 -11.01
CA LEU A 209 -2.55 3.30 -10.83
C LEU A 209 -3.14 4.22 -9.75
N SER A 210 -4.46 4.35 -9.65
CA SER A 210 -5.08 5.15 -8.60
C SER A 210 -4.69 4.67 -7.19
N ARG A 211 -4.57 3.36 -6.97
CA ARG A 211 -4.11 2.77 -5.70
C ARG A 211 -2.63 3.01 -5.44
N VAL A 212 -1.79 2.92 -6.48
CA VAL A 212 -0.36 3.32 -6.40
C VAL A 212 -0.23 4.79 -6.02
N LEU A 213 -0.98 5.68 -6.69
CA LEU A 213 -0.97 7.12 -6.39
C LEU A 213 -1.52 7.43 -4.99
N THR A 214 -2.51 6.68 -4.52
CA THR A 214 -3.00 6.77 -3.13
C THR A 214 -1.87 6.50 -2.15
N THR A 215 -1.15 5.42 -2.32
CA THR A 215 0.00 5.06 -1.48
C THR A 215 1.10 6.11 -1.52
N LEU A 216 1.46 6.61 -2.71
CA LEU A 216 2.43 7.69 -2.87
C LEU A 216 2.02 8.94 -2.10
N LEU A 217 0.78 9.41 -2.27
CA LEU A 217 0.29 10.62 -1.61
C LEU A 217 0.18 10.46 -0.09
N LEU A 218 -0.19 9.28 0.40
CA LEU A 218 -0.20 8.96 1.83
C LEU A 218 1.22 9.02 2.40
N LEU A 219 2.22 8.42 1.75
CA LEU A 219 3.63 8.47 2.18
C LEU A 219 4.14 9.91 2.20
N ARG A 220 3.91 10.68 1.16
CA ARG A 220 4.28 12.10 1.09
C ARG A 220 3.58 12.97 2.14
N SER A 221 2.41 12.54 2.60
CA SER A 221 1.67 13.18 3.70
C SER A 221 2.10 12.66 5.09
N GLY A 222 3.14 11.81 5.15
CA GLY A 222 3.76 11.34 6.39
C GLY A 222 3.09 10.11 7.02
N TYR A 223 2.23 9.38 6.29
CA TYR A 223 1.65 8.11 6.73
C TYR A 223 2.63 6.95 6.47
N ALA A 224 3.78 6.98 7.14
CA ALA A 224 4.91 6.07 6.92
C ALA A 224 4.60 4.59 7.25
N TYR A 225 3.47 4.28 7.85
CA TYR A 225 3.02 2.92 8.15
C TYR A 225 2.37 2.20 6.96
N VAL A 226 1.97 2.93 5.92
CA VAL A 226 1.22 2.39 4.78
C VAL A 226 1.88 1.19 4.09
N PRO A 227 3.21 1.12 3.92
CA PRO A 227 3.87 -0.03 3.29
C PRO A 227 3.74 -1.36 4.04
N TYR A 228 3.27 -1.36 5.28
CA TYR A 228 3.26 -2.53 6.15
C TYR A 228 1.87 -3.18 6.30
N SER A 229 0.86 -2.67 5.59
CA SER A 229 -0.50 -3.23 5.57
C SER A 229 -1.18 -2.93 4.23
N SER A 230 -1.71 -3.94 3.56
CA SER A 230 -2.35 -3.78 2.25
C SER A 230 -3.66 -3.00 2.34
N LEU A 231 -3.72 -1.86 1.67
CA LEU A 231 -4.93 -1.08 1.43
C LEU A 231 -5.85 -1.82 0.44
N GLU A 232 -5.25 -2.41 -0.58
CA GLU A 232 -5.92 -3.11 -1.66
C GLU A 232 -6.69 -4.33 -1.17
N SER A 233 -6.15 -5.06 -0.18
CA SER A 233 -6.84 -6.17 0.47
C SER A 233 -8.12 -5.74 1.19
N VAL A 234 -8.13 -4.54 1.79
CA VAL A 234 -9.34 -3.97 2.41
C VAL A 234 -10.36 -3.58 1.34
N VAL A 235 -9.90 -2.94 0.25
CA VAL A 235 -10.77 -2.58 -0.89
C VAL A 235 -11.36 -3.82 -1.55
N GLU A 236 -10.57 -4.88 -1.77
CA GLU A 236 -11.03 -6.13 -2.37
C GLU A 236 -12.14 -6.78 -1.54
N GLN A 237 -11.97 -6.86 -0.22
CA GLN A 237 -12.97 -7.43 0.68
C GLN A 237 -14.27 -6.62 0.75
N SER A 238 -14.22 -5.34 0.39
CA SER A 238 -15.37 -4.43 0.34
C SER A 238 -15.67 -3.95 -1.09
N LYS A 239 -15.32 -4.77 -2.11
CA LYS A 239 -15.36 -4.41 -3.54
C LYS A 239 -16.72 -3.83 -3.99
N GLU A 240 -17.81 -4.40 -3.53
CA GLU A 240 -19.14 -3.90 -3.86
C GLU A 240 -19.38 -2.48 -3.31
N ARG A 241 -19.03 -2.24 -2.03
CA ARG A 241 -19.14 -0.91 -1.41
C ARG A 241 -18.23 0.11 -2.08
N TYR A 242 -17.03 -0.31 -2.49
CA TYR A 242 -16.10 0.50 -3.28
C TYR A 242 -16.75 1.05 -4.54
N TYR A 243 -17.34 0.19 -5.35
CA TYR A 243 -17.97 0.61 -6.60
C TYR A 243 -19.27 1.42 -6.37
N ILE A 244 -20.02 1.14 -5.31
CA ILE A 244 -21.21 1.93 -4.95
C ILE A 244 -20.77 3.36 -4.57
N ALA A 245 -19.79 3.51 -3.68
CA ALA A 245 -19.29 4.82 -3.24
C ALA A 245 -18.71 5.65 -4.40
N LEU A 246 -17.93 4.99 -5.28
CA LEU A 246 -17.44 5.63 -6.50
C LEU A 246 -18.57 6.14 -7.37
N ARG A 247 -19.54 5.30 -7.72
CA ARG A 247 -20.66 5.66 -8.61
C ARG A 247 -21.50 6.79 -8.06
N GLN A 248 -21.82 6.76 -6.78
CA GLN A 248 -22.61 7.81 -6.13
C GLN A 248 -21.91 9.16 -6.24
N THR A 249 -20.62 9.24 -5.91
CA THR A 249 -19.85 10.49 -6.01
C THR A 249 -19.61 10.90 -7.46
N GLN A 250 -19.21 9.97 -8.35
CA GLN A 250 -18.98 10.26 -9.76
C GLN A 250 -20.24 10.73 -10.48
N GLY A 251 -21.41 10.25 -10.09
CA GLY A 251 -22.71 10.71 -10.66
C GLY A 251 -22.97 12.20 -10.44
N THR A 252 -22.35 12.82 -9.45
CA THR A 252 -22.52 14.24 -9.12
C THR A 252 -21.28 15.09 -9.36
N ILE A 253 -20.11 14.49 -9.61
CA ILE A 253 -18.80 15.15 -9.63
C ILE A 253 -18.69 16.32 -10.62
N ARG A 254 -19.46 16.28 -11.71
CA ARG A 254 -19.50 17.34 -12.74
C ARG A 254 -20.54 18.42 -12.49
N THR A 255 -21.35 18.29 -11.43
CA THR A 255 -22.38 19.28 -11.08
C THR A 255 -21.75 20.52 -10.40
N ALA A 256 -22.55 21.55 -10.16
CA ALA A 256 -22.10 22.72 -9.43
C ALA A 256 -21.80 22.42 -7.94
N LYS A 257 -22.45 21.38 -7.38
CA LYS A 257 -22.32 20.97 -5.98
C LYS A 257 -22.20 19.44 -5.93
N PRO A 258 -20.99 18.88 -6.11
CA PRO A 258 -20.73 17.45 -6.01
C PRO A 258 -21.04 16.90 -4.61
N ASP A 259 -21.60 15.68 -4.55
CA ASP A 259 -21.69 14.93 -3.29
C ASP A 259 -20.44 14.09 -3.07
N TRP A 260 -19.58 14.56 -2.21
CA TRP A 260 -18.32 13.89 -1.87
C TRP A 260 -18.47 12.84 -0.77
N GLN A 261 -19.58 12.87 0.00
CA GLN A 261 -19.74 12.08 1.22
C GLN A 261 -19.63 10.56 0.99
N PRO A 262 -20.30 9.97 -0.02
CA PRO A 262 -20.24 8.51 -0.18
C PRO A 262 -18.81 7.99 -0.36
N TRP A 263 -18.02 8.69 -1.18
CA TRP A 263 -16.63 8.33 -1.41
C TRP A 263 -15.71 8.66 -0.23
N LEU A 264 -15.85 9.86 0.35
CA LEU A 264 -15.00 10.32 1.45
C LEU A 264 -15.13 9.40 2.67
N VAL A 265 -16.34 9.05 3.07
CA VAL A 265 -16.60 8.15 4.19
C VAL A 265 -16.01 6.77 3.91
N TYR A 266 -16.31 6.20 2.74
CA TYR A 266 -15.76 4.91 2.34
C TYR A 266 -14.21 4.90 2.37
N PHE A 267 -13.58 5.92 1.79
CA PHE A 267 -12.12 6.03 1.73
C PHE A 267 -11.49 6.07 3.14
N LEU A 268 -12.06 6.85 4.05
CA LEU A 268 -11.58 6.94 5.43
C LEU A 268 -11.84 5.66 6.23
N GLU A 269 -12.96 4.97 6.03
CA GLU A 269 -13.21 3.65 6.62
C GLU A 269 -12.17 2.62 6.17
N VAL A 270 -11.82 2.59 4.89
CA VAL A 270 -10.80 1.68 4.36
C VAL A 270 -9.42 1.96 4.96
N LEU A 271 -9.03 3.21 5.11
CA LEU A 271 -7.78 3.59 5.80
C LEU A 271 -7.80 3.21 7.28
N THR A 272 -8.93 3.38 7.95
CA THR A 272 -9.11 2.99 9.35
C THR A 272 -8.98 1.47 9.51
N GLU A 273 -9.56 0.68 8.62
CA GLU A 273 -9.43 -0.78 8.66
C GLU A 273 -7.99 -1.22 8.34
N GLN A 274 -7.33 -0.61 7.35
CA GLN A 274 -5.91 -0.85 7.04
C GLN A 274 -5.03 -0.63 8.28
N LYS A 275 -5.22 0.50 8.95
CA LYS A 275 -4.54 0.84 10.20
C LYS A 275 -4.82 -0.19 11.30
N SER A 276 -6.08 -0.54 11.51
CA SER A 276 -6.51 -1.53 12.52
C SER A 276 -5.87 -2.91 12.33
N ARG A 277 -5.74 -3.36 11.09
CA ARG A 277 -5.06 -4.62 10.76
C ARG A 277 -3.59 -4.59 11.16
N LEU A 278 -2.92 -3.47 10.86
CA LEU A 278 -1.52 -3.29 11.25
C LEU A 278 -1.36 -3.24 12.77
N GLU A 279 -2.22 -2.50 13.49
CA GLU A 279 -2.24 -2.47 14.96
C GLU A 279 -2.34 -3.87 15.57
N LYS A 280 -3.26 -4.69 15.06
CA LYS A 280 -3.44 -6.08 15.50
C LYS A 280 -2.20 -6.94 15.19
N LYS A 281 -1.59 -6.78 14.01
CA LYS A 281 -0.34 -7.49 13.66
C LYS A 281 0.78 -7.10 14.64
N ILE A 282 0.98 -5.81 14.91
CA ILE A 282 2.01 -5.32 15.83
C ILE A 282 1.73 -5.75 17.28
N ALA A 283 0.48 -5.69 17.73
CA ALA A 283 0.12 -6.12 19.08
C ALA A 283 0.43 -7.61 19.30
N ARG A 284 0.14 -8.47 18.32
CA ARG A 284 0.51 -9.90 18.37
C ARG A 284 2.03 -10.08 18.44
N GLU A 285 2.77 -9.33 17.63
CA GLU A 285 4.23 -9.35 17.67
C GLU A 285 4.79 -8.90 19.03
N ARG A 286 4.19 -7.87 19.64
CA ARG A 286 4.57 -7.39 20.98
C ARG A 286 4.26 -8.40 22.07
N ILE A 287 3.12 -9.11 21.99
CA ILE A 287 2.78 -10.17 22.95
C ILE A 287 3.80 -11.31 22.84
N LEU A 288 4.14 -11.72 21.62
CA LEU A 288 5.16 -12.76 21.39
C LEU A 288 6.55 -12.34 21.92
N LEU A 289 6.85 -11.05 21.96
CA LEU A 289 8.11 -10.50 22.52
C LEU A 289 7.98 -10.13 23.99
N GLY A 290 6.80 -9.69 24.43
CA GLY A 290 6.53 -9.27 25.81
C GLY A 290 6.65 -10.40 26.84
N ASP A 291 6.48 -11.65 26.39
CA ASP A 291 6.75 -12.85 27.20
C ASP A 291 8.23 -13.22 27.32
N LEU A 292 9.13 -12.48 26.66
CA LEU A 292 10.56 -12.71 26.74
C LEU A 292 11.20 -11.72 27.73
N PRO A 293 11.96 -12.22 28.70
CA PRO A 293 12.77 -11.35 29.56
C PRO A 293 13.71 -10.44 28.75
N GLU A 294 13.99 -9.26 29.26
CA GLU A 294 14.81 -8.23 28.57
C GLU A 294 16.14 -8.78 28.03
N LEU A 295 16.84 -9.62 28.79
CA LEU A 295 18.07 -10.28 28.34
C LEU A 295 17.83 -11.20 27.12
N SER A 296 16.69 -11.89 27.04
CA SER A 296 16.33 -12.72 25.87
C SER A 296 16.13 -11.86 24.63
N VAL A 297 15.52 -10.68 24.75
CA VAL A 297 15.36 -9.72 23.64
C VAL A 297 16.73 -9.21 23.18
N GLN A 298 17.61 -8.82 24.11
CA GLN A 298 18.99 -8.40 23.78
C GLN A 298 19.79 -9.50 23.06
N ILE A 299 19.62 -10.76 23.46
CA ILE A 299 20.29 -11.91 22.80
C ILE A 299 19.79 -12.05 21.36
N LEU A 300 18.47 -11.94 21.12
CA LEU A 300 17.92 -12.01 19.77
C LEU A 300 18.39 -10.85 18.88
N GLU A 301 18.47 -9.64 19.43
CA GLU A 301 19.00 -8.46 18.73
C GLU A 301 20.47 -8.65 18.33
N LEU A 302 21.31 -9.16 19.25
CA LEU A 302 22.72 -9.46 18.97
C LEU A 302 22.87 -10.54 17.87
N CYS A 303 22.08 -11.61 17.93
CA CYS A 303 22.06 -12.63 16.86
C CYS A 303 21.71 -12.02 15.51
N ARG A 304 20.79 -11.07 15.52
CA ARG A 304 20.31 -10.38 14.32
C ARG A 304 21.38 -9.47 13.72
N GLU A 305 22.05 -8.66 14.55
CA GLU A 305 23.08 -7.74 14.10
C GLU A 305 24.34 -8.45 13.57
N ARG A 306 24.68 -9.60 14.15
CA ARG A 306 25.96 -10.30 13.86
C ARG A 306 25.79 -11.56 13.04
N GLY A 307 24.55 -11.94 12.69
CA GLY A 307 24.21 -13.19 12.02
C GLY A 307 24.28 -14.42 12.94
N HIS A 308 25.24 -14.46 13.86
CA HIS A 308 25.37 -15.48 14.90
C HIS A 308 26.13 -14.95 16.12
N VAL A 309 25.94 -15.58 17.28
CA VAL A 309 26.60 -15.20 18.53
C VAL A 309 27.03 -16.42 19.34
N THR A 310 28.07 -16.26 20.14
CA THR A 310 28.47 -17.20 21.19
C THR A 310 28.06 -16.67 22.56
N ILE A 311 28.02 -17.55 23.58
CA ILE A 311 27.79 -17.12 24.97
C ILE A 311 28.81 -16.06 25.42
N SER A 312 30.02 -16.12 24.87
CA SER A 312 31.07 -15.15 25.18
C SER A 312 30.77 -13.75 24.60
N ASP A 313 30.23 -13.71 23.39
CA ASP A 313 29.87 -12.45 22.73
C ASP A 313 28.71 -11.79 23.46
N ILE A 314 27.70 -12.58 23.81
CA ILE A 314 26.54 -12.11 24.59
C ILE A 314 27.01 -11.54 25.93
N ALA A 315 27.87 -12.29 26.68
CA ALA A 315 28.37 -11.84 27.97
C ALA A 315 29.14 -10.53 27.88
N LYS A 316 29.97 -10.34 26.85
CA LYS A 316 30.75 -9.11 26.63
C LYS A 316 29.83 -7.91 26.34
N THR A 317 28.75 -8.11 25.63
CA THR A 317 27.87 -7.02 25.22
C THR A 317 26.83 -6.68 26.29
N THR A 318 26.25 -7.69 26.96
CA THR A 318 25.15 -7.50 27.91
C THR A 318 25.62 -7.34 29.37
N GLY A 319 26.86 -7.73 29.68
CA GLY A 319 27.36 -7.79 31.06
C GLY A 319 26.75 -8.90 31.93
N ALA A 320 25.84 -9.70 31.39
CA ALA A 320 25.15 -10.76 32.11
C ALA A 320 26.08 -11.95 32.43
N SER A 321 25.75 -12.69 33.49
CA SER A 321 26.51 -13.90 33.86
C SER A 321 26.33 -14.99 32.80
N ARG A 322 27.39 -15.81 32.56
CA ARG A 322 27.34 -16.92 31.60
C ARG A 322 26.24 -17.93 31.91
N ASN A 323 25.91 -18.14 33.20
CA ASN A 323 24.85 -19.07 33.58
C ASN A 323 23.46 -18.51 33.21
N THR A 324 23.21 -17.26 33.56
CA THR A 324 22.00 -16.55 33.18
C THR A 324 21.79 -16.55 31.65
N ILE A 325 22.86 -16.27 30.88
CA ILE A 325 22.82 -16.29 29.40
C ILE A 325 22.47 -17.70 28.90
N LYS A 326 23.05 -18.77 29.47
CA LYS A 326 22.73 -20.14 29.08
C LYS A 326 21.25 -20.49 29.28
N ASP A 327 20.68 -20.06 30.42
CA ASP A 327 19.28 -20.29 30.72
C ASP A 327 18.37 -19.60 29.69
N HIS A 328 18.65 -18.34 29.39
CA HIS A 328 17.92 -17.56 28.37
C HIS A 328 18.08 -18.14 26.96
N VAL A 329 19.29 -18.49 26.55
CA VAL A 329 19.55 -19.10 25.24
C VAL A 329 18.86 -20.46 25.13
N THR A 330 18.87 -21.29 26.17
CA THR A 330 18.17 -22.58 26.20
C THR A 330 16.66 -22.38 26.04
N ALA A 331 16.09 -21.41 26.77
CA ALA A 331 14.68 -21.07 26.63
C ALA A 331 14.32 -20.59 25.22
N LEU A 332 15.19 -19.77 24.61
CA LEU A 332 15.03 -19.27 23.24
C LEU A 332 15.12 -20.40 22.20
N VAL A 333 16.02 -21.36 22.38
CA VAL A 333 16.12 -22.56 21.51
C VAL A 333 14.88 -23.42 21.65
N ASN A 334 14.43 -23.67 22.89
CA ASN A 334 13.22 -24.47 23.15
C ASN A 334 11.94 -23.83 22.57
N LYS A 335 11.87 -22.49 22.51
CA LYS A 335 10.78 -21.72 21.89
C LYS A 335 10.97 -21.53 20.38
N ALA A 336 11.97 -22.17 19.77
CA ALA A 336 12.31 -22.04 18.34
C ALA A 336 12.60 -20.60 17.87
N HIS A 337 13.10 -19.73 18.75
CA HIS A 337 13.60 -18.41 18.39
C HIS A 337 15.07 -18.43 17.94
N LEU A 338 15.83 -19.43 18.43
CA LEU A 338 17.22 -19.65 18.08
C LEU A 338 17.48 -21.09 17.67
N VAL A 339 18.44 -21.26 16.76
CA VAL A 339 19.01 -22.56 16.41
C VAL A 339 20.44 -22.64 16.98
N ARG A 340 20.74 -23.78 17.63
CA ARG A 340 22.07 -24.09 18.15
C ARG A 340 22.90 -24.79 17.09
N HIS A 341 24.11 -24.32 16.88
CA HIS A 341 25.11 -24.89 15.97
C HIS A 341 26.41 -25.24 16.74
N GLY A 342 27.12 -26.23 16.22
CA GLY A 342 28.39 -26.66 16.80
C GLY A 342 28.27 -27.44 18.10
N ALA A 343 29.41 -27.80 18.67
CA ALA A 343 29.50 -28.53 19.93
C ALA A 343 30.65 -28.01 20.83
N GLY A 344 30.53 -28.18 22.15
CA GLY A 344 31.54 -27.81 23.12
C GLY A 344 31.92 -26.33 23.07
N ARG A 345 33.22 -26.03 22.97
CA ARG A 345 33.72 -24.65 22.93
C ARG A 345 33.40 -23.90 21.65
N GLY A 346 33.03 -24.60 20.57
CA GLY A 346 32.64 -24.03 19.28
C GLY A 346 31.13 -23.84 19.12
N THR A 347 30.34 -23.86 20.18
CA THR A 347 28.88 -23.66 20.11
C THR A 347 28.55 -22.19 19.84
N TRP A 348 27.72 -21.96 18.82
CA TRP A 348 27.15 -20.65 18.49
C TRP A 348 25.64 -20.75 18.20
N TYR A 349 24.97 -19.63 18.18
CA TYR A 349 23.51 -19.53 18.04
C TYR A 349 23.18 -18.51 16.95
N ALA A 350 22.18 -18.86 16.12
CA ALA A 350 21.62 -17.97 15.10
C ALA A 350 20.09 -17.93 15.23
N LEU A 351 19.48 -16.95 14.60
CA LEU A 351 18.02 -16.91 14.50
C LEU A 351 17.48 -18.14 13.74
N SER A 352 16.30 -18.61 14.15
CA SER A 352 15.61 -19.74 13.52
C SER A 352 15.08 -19.38 12.13
#